data_fee26a872157c5f92edd9077c496116c
#
_entry.id   fee26a872157c5f92edd9077c496116c
#
_cell.length_a   1.000
_cell.length_b   1.000
_cell.length_c   1.000
_cell.angle_alpha   90.00
_cell.angle_beta   90.00
_cell.angle_gamma   90.00
#
_symmetry.space_group_name_H-M   'P 1'
#
loop_
_entity.id
_entity.type
_entity.pdbx_description
1 polymer ?
#
loop_
_entity_poly.entity_id
_entity_poly.type
_entity_poly.pdbx_seq_one_letter_code
_entity_poly.pdbx_strand_id
1 'polypeptide(L)'
;MVDIDYIMELLDWNRSEEEQAEGLRLARQVKAFNVFLQPCDDKNNKNVWDNCALILSEKEDSDLYPYLFELFMWIRDLNWPGAFCIVERLKEYGKRNAFYSRHWQEAYTCAKALKNKVWMENLKMVKHA
;
A
#
# COMPACT_ATOMS: atom_id res chain seq x y z
N MET A 1 -23.79 8.84 -2.23
CA MET A 1 -22.61 9.23 -1.41
C MET A 1 -21.87 7.99 -0.94
N VAL A 2 -20.55 7.98 -1.09
CA VAL A 2 -19.73 6.84 -0.68
C VAL A 2 -19.43 6.96 0.81
N ASP A 3 -19.71 5.89 1.56
CA ASP A 3 -19.41 5.82 3.00
C ASP A 3 -18.13 5.00 3.20
N ILE A 4 -17.02 5.69 3.38
CA ILE A 4 -15.71 5.05 3.54
C ILE A 4 -15.68 4.20 4.83
N ASP A 5 -16.29 4.67 5.90
CA ASP A 5 -16.30 3.92 7.16
C ASP A 5 -17.03 2.59 7.00
N TYR A 6 -18.13 2.57 6.26
CA TYR A 6 -18.85 1.34 5.98
C TYR A 6 -18.00 0.38 5.13
N ILE A 7 -17.34 0.91 4.11
CA ILE A 7 -16.44 0.10 3.28
C ILE A 7 -15.34 -0.51 4.13
N MET A 8 -14.72 0.28 5.00
CA MET A 8 -13.65 -0.22 5.88
C MET A 8 -14.13 -1.32 6.82
N GLU A 9 -15.37 -1.22 7.31
CA GLU A 9 -15.95 -2.29 8.13
C GLU A 9 -16.03 -3.59 7.34
N LEU A 10 -16.44 -3.52 6.08
CA LEU A 10 -16.57 -4.71 5.23
C LEU A 10 -15.21 -5.30 4.85
N LEU A 11 -14.15 -4.48 4.79
CA LEU A 11 -12.81 -4.93 4.42
C LEU A 11 -12.07 -5.63 5.56
N ASP A 12 -12.64 -5.64 6.76
CA ASP A 12 -12.06 -6.30 7.92
C ASP A 12 -11.99 -7.81 7.67
N TRP A 13 -10.82 -8.41 7.87
CA TRP A 13 -10.61 -9.84 7.62
C TRP A 13 -11.44 -10.76 8.53
N ASN A 14 -12.02 -10.23 9.59
CA ASN A 14 -12.93 -10.98 10.47
C ASN A 14 -14.35 -11.06 9.92
N ARG A 15 -14.65 -10.32 8.85
CA ARG A 15 -15.95 -10.39 8.19
C ARG A 15 -16.02 -11.62 7.30
N SER A 16 -17.22 -12.03 6.92
CA SER A 16 -17.42 -13.15 6.02
C SER A 16 -16.79 -12.87 4.66
N GLU A 17 -16.53 -13.92 3.90
CA GLU A 17 -16.00 -13.77 2.53
C GLU A 17 -16.93 -12.93 1.67
N GLU A 18 -18.24 -13.10 1.84
CA GLU A 18 -19.25 -12.35 1.09
C GLU A 18 -19.23 -10.87 1.44
N GLU A 19 -19.10 -10.55 2.74
CA GLU A 19 -19.01 -9.17 3.18
C GLU A 19 -17.73 -8.51 2.69
N GLN A 20 -16.61 -9.23 2.76
CA GLN A 20 -15.33 -8.70 2.25
C GLN A 20 -15.40 -8.48 0.74
N ALA A 21 -16.01 -9.40 -0.01
CA ALA A 21 -16.18 -9.25 -1.46
C ALA A 21 -17.01 -8.02 -1.80
N GLU A 22 -18.07 -7.75 -1.02
CA GLU A 22 -18.86 -6.54 -1.20
C GLU A 22 -18.05 -5.29 -0.90
N GLY A 23 -17.26 -5.33 0.17
CA GLY A 23 -16.36 -4.22 0.51
C GLY A 23 -15.37 -3.91 -0.61
N LEU A 24 -14.78 -4.95 -1.19
CA LEU A 24 -13.85 -4.80 -2.31
C LEU A 24 -14.55 -4.22 -3.54
N ARG A 25 -15.77 -4.68 -3.82
CA ARG A 25 -16.56 -4.17 -4.93
C ARG A 25 -16.81 -2.67 -4.78
N LEU A 26 -17.21 -2.24 -3.59
CA LEU A 26 -17.47 -0.84 -3.30
C LEU A 26 -16.18 -0.02 -3.32
N ALA A 27 -15.10 -0.57 -2.77
CA ALA A 27 -13.81 0.12 -2.71
C ALA A 27 -13.26 0.41 -4.11
N ARG A 28 -13.46 -0.51 -5.06
CA ARG A 28 -13.00 -0.32 -6.44
C ARG A 28 -13.66 0.86 -7.13
N GLN A 29 -14.80 1.31 -6.63
CA GLN A 29 -15.53 2.44 -7.19
C GLN A 29 -15.14 3.78 -6.57
N VAL A 30 -14.32 3.77 -5.53
CA VAL A 30 -13.88 4.99 -4.85
C VAL A 30 -12.81 5.68 -5.68
N LYS A 31 -13.06 6.91 -6.11
CA LYS A 31 -12.10 7.68 -6.91
C LYS A 31 -10.93 8.18 -6.08
N ALA A 32 -11.20 8.67 -4.88
CA ALA A 32 -10.18 9.15 -3.97
C ALA A 32 -9.58 7.97 -3.19
N PHE A 33 -8.97 7.03 -3.93
CA PHE A 33 -8.49 5.76 -3.38
C PHE A 33 -7.33 5.91 -2.38
N ASN A 34 -6.75 7.11 -2.26
CA ASN A 34 -5.71 7.36 -1.26
C ASN A 34 -6.18 7.11 0.18
N VAL A 35 -7.50 7.02 0.39
CA VAL A 35 -8.06 6.65 1.70
C VAL A 35 -7.66 5.23 2.11
N PHE A 36 -7.26 4.38 1.16
CA PHE A 36 -6.85 3.01 1.44
C PHE A 36 -5.35 2.86 1.72
N LEU A 37 -4.57 3.94 1.62
CA LEU A 37 -3.15 3.90 1.95
C LEU A 37 -2.96 3.65 3.44
N GLN A 38 -2.07 2.70 3.76
CA GLN A 38 -1.72 2.34 5.13
C GLN A 38 -0.20 2.17 5.23
N PRO A 39 0.41 2.35 6.37
CA PRO A 39 -0.15 3.01 7.56
C PRO A 39 -0.17 4.51 7.35
N CYS A 40 -1.32 5.15 7.50
CA CYS A 40 -1.37 6.60 7.36
C CYS A 40 -1.72 7.29 8.68
N ASP A 41 -2.54 6.66 9.50
CA ASP A 41 -2.83 7.13 10.87
C ASP A 41 -3.35 5.95 11.68
N ASP A 42 -3.75 6.21 12.93
CA ASP A 42 -4.27 5.17 13.83
C ASP A 42 -5.77 4.95 13.68
N LYS A 43 -6.39 5.58 12.70
CA LYS A 43 -7.84 5.54 12.53
C LYS A 43 -8.35 4.15 12.17
N ASN A 44 -7.64 3.43 11.29
CA ASN A 44 -8.04 2.12 10.84
C ASN A 44 -7.11 1.06 11.41
N ASN A 45 -7.67 -0.03 11.93
CA ASN A 45 -6.86 -1.10 12.49
C ASN A 45 -6.25 -1.96 11.36
N LYS A 46 -5.26 -2.76 11.74
CA LYS A 46 -4.53 -3.59 10.76
C LYS A 46 -5.39 -4.66 10.08
N ASN A 47 -6.56 -4.95 10.61
CA ASN A 47 -7.45 -5.98 10.05
C ASN A 47 -7.93 -5.64 8.65
N VAL A 48 -7.87 -4.36 8.24
CA VAL A 48 -8.30 -3.94 6.90
C VAL A 48 -7.12 -3.82 5.92
N TRP A 49 -5.87 -3.90 6.41
CA TRP A 49 -4.71 -3.59 5.58
C TRP A 49 -4.51 -4.54 4.40
N ASP A 50 -4.80 -5.84 4.56
CA ASP A 50 -4.66 -6.79 3.45
C ASP A 50 -5.55 -6.41 2.28
N ASN A 51 -6.81 -6.10 2.56
CA ASN A 51 -7.77 -5.73 1.53
C ASN A 51 -7.48 -4.34 0.97
N CYS A 52 -7.00 -3.41 1.79
CA CYS A 52 -6.56 -2.10 1.30
C CYS A 52 -5.40 -2.24 0.33
N ALA A 53 -4.42 -3.09 0.65
CA ALA A 53 -3.29 -3.34 -0.23
C ALA A 53 -3.75 -3.94 -1.56
N LEU A 54 -4.71 -4.85 -1.51
CA LEU A 54 -5.26 -5.45 -2.72
C LEU A 54 -5.87 -4.39 -3.64
N ILE A 55 -6.69 -3.50 -3.08
CA ILE A 55 -7.31 -2.41 -3.85
C ILE A 55 -6.25 -1.54 -4.51
N LEU A 56 -5.24 -1.14 -3.75
CA LEU A 56 -4.16 -0.29 -4.29
C LEU A 56 -3.37 -1.02 -5.37
N SER A 57 -3.13 -2.32 -5.21
CA SER A 57 -2.36 -3.11 -6.17
C SER A 57 -3.05 -3.20 -7.53
N GLU A 58 -4.36 -2.99 -7.57
CA GLU A 58 -5.15 -3.05 -8.79
C GLU A 58 -5.14 -1.73 -9.58
N LYS A 59 -4.60 -0.66 -9.01
CA LYS A 59 -4.56 0.65 -9.66
C LYS A 59 -3.46 0.70 -10.72
N GLU A 60 -3.65 1.60 -11.69
CA GLU A 60 -2.66 1.83 -12.73
C GLU A 60 -1.40 2.48 -12.17
N ASP A 61 -0.27 2.30 -12.85
CA ASP A 61 0.98 2.93 -12.45
C ASP A 61 0.85 4.45 -12.33
N SER A 62 0.16 5.08 -13.27
CA SER A 62 -0.04 6.53 -13.25
C SER A 62 -0.85 6.99 -12.05
N ASP A 63 -1.79 6.17 -11.58
CA ASP A 63 -2.57 6.48 -10.39
C ASP A 63 -1.70 6.40 -9.12
N LEU A 64 -0.77 5.46 -9.09
CA LEU A 64 0.07 5.22 -7.92
C LEU A 64 1.26 6.18 -7.83
N TYR A 65 1.64 6.82 -8.93
CA TYR A 65 2.81 7.70 -8.99
C TYR A 65 2.87 8.71 -7.85
N PRO A 66 1.78 9.46 -7.55
CA PRO A 66 1.83 10.45 -6.46
C PRO A 66 1.98 9.85 -5.07
N TYR A 67 1.78 8.54 -4.93
CA TYR A 67 1.72 7.87 -3.62
C TYR A 67 2.85 6.87 -3.42
N LEU A 68 3.86 6.88 -4.27
CA LEU A 68 4.97 5.92 -4.17
C LEU A 68 5.67 5.97 -2.81
N PHE A 69 5.87 7.16 -2.26
CA PHE A 69 6.53 7.28 -0.95
C PHE A 69 5.72 6.57 0.14
N GLU A 70 4.41 6.75 0.13
CA GLU A 70 3.52 6.08 1.10
C GLU A 70 3.56 4.57 0.93
N LEU A 71 3.65 4.08 -0.30
CA LEU A 71 3.78 2.65 -0.55
C LEU A 71 5.12 2.12 -0.04
N PHE A 72 6.20 2.88 -0.23
CA PHE A 72 7.50 2.51 0.34
C PHE A 72 7.45 2.50 1.87
N MET A 73 6.69 3.40 2.48
CA MET A 73 6.52 3.41 3.94
C MET A 73 5.79 2.16 4.45
N TRP A 74 4.88 1.61 3.65
CA TRP A 74 4.15 0.39 4.03
C TRP A 74 5.08 -0.80 4.22
N ILE A 75 6.19 -0.84 3.52
CA ILE A 75 7.13 -1.95 3.62
C ILE A 75 8.21 -1.73 4.69
N ARG A 76 7.99 -0.82 5.62
CA ARG A 76 8.88 -0.65 6.78
C ARG A 76 8.89 -1.91 7.65
N ASP A 77 7.81 -2.67 7.65
CA ASP A 77 7.68 -3.92 8.38
C ASP A 77 6.95 -4.93 7.52
N LEU A 78 7.66 -5.96 7.07
CA LEU A 78 7.08 -6.98 6.19
C LEU A 78 6.09 -7.88 6.92
N ASN A 79 6.03 -7.83 8.25
CA ASN A 79 5.02 -8.54 9.01
C ASN A 79 3.67 -7.82 9.04
N TRP A 80 3.64 -6.56 8.60
CA TRP A 80 2.38 -5.83 8.50
C TRP A 80 1.49 -6.46 7.43
N PRO A 81 0.16 -6.54 7.71
CA PRO A 81 -0.77 -7.03 6.69
C PRO A 81 -0.66 -6.20 5.41
N GLY A 82 -0.71 -6.88 4.29
CA GLY A 82 -0.63 -6.24 2.98
C GLY A 82 0.78 -5.89 2.50
N ALA A 83 1.79 -5.96 3.37
CA ALA A 83 3.14 -5.54 3.00
C ALA A 83 3.70 -6.32 1.80
N PHE A 84 3.52 -7.64 1.76
CA PHE A 84 4.00 -8.44 0.62
C PHE A 84 3.26 -8.11 -0.68
N CYS A 85 1.97 -7.82 -0.59
CA CYS A 85 1.19 -7.37 -1.75
C CYS A 85 1.79 -6.08 -2.31
N ILE A 86 2.12 -5.14 -1.43
CA ILE A 86 2.74 -3.87 -1.84
C ILE A 86 4.15 -4.10 -2.41
N VAL A 87 4.95 -4.99 -1.81
CA VAL A 87 6.27 -5.35 -2.34
C VAL A 87 6.15 -5.80 -3.79
N GLU A 88 5.25 -6.73 -4.07
CA GLU A 88 5.08 -7.26 -5.42
C GLU A 88 4.60 -6.16 -6.40
N ARG A 89 3.70 -5.32 -5.93
CA ARG A 89 3.22 -4.21 -6.78
C ARG A 89 4.32 -3.19 -7.08
N LEU A 90 5.17 -2.89 -6.10
CA LEU A 90 6.29 -1.98 -6.29
C LEU A 90 7.32 -2.56 -7.26
N LYS A 91 7.58 -3.87 -7.20
CA LYS A 91 8.47 -4.53 -8.15
C LYS A 91 7.96 -4.40 -9.58
N GLU A 92 6.66 -4.62 -9.77
CA GLU A 92 6.04 -4.46 -11.10
C GLU A 92 6.14 -3.02 -11.61
N TYR A 93 5.87 -2.06 -10.73
CA TYR A 93 5.99 -0.65 -11.07
C TYR A 93 7.41 -0.33 -11.54
N GLY A 94 8.40 -0.79 -10.80
CA GLY A 94 9.80 -0.52 -11.09
C GLY A 94 10.26 -1.06 -12.44
N LYS A 95 9.69 -2.18 -12.87
CA LYS A 95 10.03 -2.77 -14.18
C LYS A 95 9.61 -1.88 -15.34
N ARG A 96 8.58 -1.07 -15.17
CA ARG A 96 7.98 -0.28 -16.24
C ARG A 96 8.31 1.20 -16.20
N ASN A 97 8.86 1.70 -15.09
CA ASN A 97 8.95 3.15 -14.88
C ASN A 97 10.35 3.62 -14.49
N ALA A 98 10.94 4.48 -15.31
CA ALA A 98 12.27 5.04 -15.07
C ALA A 98 12.33 5.91 -13.81
N PHE A 99 11.22 6.55 -13.43
CA PHE A 99 11.18 7.43 -12.27
C PHE A 99 11.20 6.69 -10.94
N TYR A 100 11.06 5.38 -10.97
CA TYR A 100 11.06 4.55 -9.78
C TYR A 100 12.32 4.75 -8.92
N SER A 101 13.49 4.77 -9.56
CA SER A 101 14.76 4.92 -8.84
C SER A 101 14.84 6.20 -8.04
N ARG A 102 14.28 7.28 -8.58
CA ARG A 102 14.27 8.58 -7.92
C ARG A 102 13.43 8.53 -6.64
N HIS A 103 12.21 8.00 -6.75
CA HIS A 103 11.31 7.87 -5.60
C HIS A 103 11.88 6.89 -4.57
N TRP A 104 12.47 5.81 -5.06
CA TRP A 104 13.14 4.83 -4.20
C TRP A 104 14.27 5.49 -3.41
N GLN A 105 15.07 6.32 -4.10
CA GLN A 105 16.19 6.99 -3.45
C GLN A 105 15.72 7.93 -2.35
N GLU A 106 14.60 8.62 -2.54
CA GLU A 106 14.02 9.49 -1.52
C GLU A 106 13.64 8.70 -0.27
N ALA A 107 13.00 7.55 -0.46
CA ALA A 107 12.61 6.69 0.66
C ALA A 107 13.85 6.12 1.37
N TYR A 108 14.83 5.68 0.60
CA TYR A 108 16.07 5.11 1.15
C TYR A 108 16.84 6.15 1.96
N THR A 109 16.90 7.37 1.47
CA THR A 109 17.55 8.48 2.18
C THR A 109 16.85 8.73 3.51
N CYS A 110 15.52 8.68 3.51
CA CYS A 110 14.71 8.83 4.73
C CYS A 110 14.99 7.69 5.71
N ALA A 111 15.01 6.45 5.24
CA ALA A 111 15.28 5.28 6.08
C ALA A 111 16.67 5.36 6.72
N LYS A 112 17.64 5.82 5.94
CA LYS A 112 19.02 5.99 6.37
C LYS A 112 19.13 7.08 7.44
N ALA A 113 18.46 8.21 7.22
CA ALA A 113 18.42 9.31 8.20
C ALA A 113 17.81 8.89 9.52
N LEU A 114 16.80 8.02 9.47
CA LEU A 114 16.13 7.47 10.65
C LEU A 114 16.89 6.29 11.26
N LYS A 115 17.98 5.85 10.63
CA LYS A 115 18.76 4.69 11.04
C LYS A 115 17.91 3.42 11.12
N ASN A 116 16.91 3.32 10.25
CA ASN A 116 16.00 2.18 10.20
C ASN A 116 16.55 1.12 9.25
N LYS A 117 17.38 0.23 9.81
CA LYS A 117 18.06 -0.80 9.03
C LYS A 117 17.09 -1.79 8.39
N VAL A 118 16.01 -2.12 9.07
CA VAL A 118 15.00 -3.06 8.55
C VAL A 118 14.34 -2.46 7.30
N TRP A 119 13.94 -1.20 7.38
CA TRP A 119 13.35 -0.53 6.22
C TRP A 119 14.34 -0.44 5.06
N MET A 120 15.60 -0.12 5.35
CA MET A 120 16.64 -0.08 4.32
C MET A 120 16.75 -1.41 3.57
N GLU A 121 16.76 -2.52 4.31
CA GLU A 121 16.82 -3.85 3.70
C GLU A 121 15.57 -4.17 2.88
N ASN A 122 14.40 -3.81 3.40
CA ASN A 122 13.15 -4.03 2.69
C ASN A 122 13.09 -3.21 1.39
N LEU A 123 13.59 -1.98 1.42
CA LEU A 123 13.68 -1.14 0.23
C LEU A 123 14.60 -1.76 -0.82
N LYS A 124 15.69 -2.39 -0.39
CA LYS A 124 16.59 -3.07 -1.33
C LYS A 124 15.90 -4.23 -2.05
N MET A 125 14.96 -4.91 -1.39
CA MET A 125 14.20 -6.00 -2.00
C MET A 125 13.39 -5.55 -3.21
N VAL A 126 12.88 -4.33 -3.17
CA VAL A 126 12.03 -3.81 -4.25
C VAL A 126 12.81 -2.97 -5.26
N LYS A 127 14.08 -2.72 -4.99
CA LYS A 127 14.91 -1.94 -5.92
C LYS A 127 15.11 -2.74 -7.20
N HIS A 128 14.78 -2.11 -8.30
CA HIS A 128 15.00 -2.69 -9.60
C HIS A 128 16.43 -2.39 -10.06
N ALA A 129 17.18 -3.43 -10.32
CA ALA A 129 18.55 -3.28 -10.80
C ALA A 129 18.58 -2.87 -12.28
#